data_88f173e4e1619ee0907dd70a45327758
#
_entry.id   88f173e4e1619ee0907dd70a45327758
#
_cell.length_a   1.000
_cell.length_b   1.000
_cell.length_c   1.000
_cell.angle_alpha   90.00
_cell.angle_beta   90.00
_cell.angle_gamma   90.00
#
_symmetry.space_group_name_H-M   'P 1'
#
loop_
_entity.id
_entity.type
_entity.pdbx_description
1 polymer ?
#
loop_
_entity_poly.entity_id
_entity_poly.type
_entity_poly.pdbx_seq_one_letter_code
_entity_poly.pdbx_strand_id
1 'polypeptide(L)'
;MRKNRYTLFMFTLSVCAAGCGRPAITGSTLCAIHSADSAADAQRLSDYIAQRTLIRDISAAGLHFEGVDFSRRHYDGCNFSGATFSMCLFTSAVMRMAFFDFATLSSCDFSNSDVQFSSMAGATIRDCTFEGSELISVNFGGALITDSTFNNTDLYNSRFIDANIARTDFIDCNLKRTNFLKTRREEISFKYSNTAEAIFEMEGTG
;
A
#
# COMPACT_ATOMS: atom_id res chain seq x y z
N MET A 1 -34.23 28.46 -5.63
CA MET A 1 -32.87 28.50 -5.08
C MET A 1 -32.34 27.08 -4.87
N ARG A 2 -31.54 26.54 -5.82
CA ARG A 2 -30.90 25.22 -5.69
C ARG A 2 -29.60 25.41 -4.89
N LYS A 3 -29.55 24.92 -3.67
CA LYS A 3 -28.33 24.87 -2.87
C LYS A 3 -27.35 23.90 -3.53
N ASN A 4 -26.27 24.45 -4.06
CA ASN A 4 -25.13 23.71 -4.58
C ASN A 4 -24.44 23.02 -3.41
N ARG A 5 -24.67 21.70 -3.22
CA ARG A 5 -23.95 20.89 -2.24
C ARG A 5 -22.75 20.27 -2.93
N TYR A 6 -21.72 21.02 -3.19
CA TYR A 6 -20.37 20.44 -3.29
C TYR A 6 -19.84 20.26 -1.87
N THR A 7 -20.26 19.18 -1.23
CA THR A 7 -19.55 18.71 -0.04
C THR A 7 -18.29 18.04 -0.57
N LEU A 8 -17.13 18.68 -0.38
CA LEU A 8 -15.84 18.02 -0.50
C LEU A 8 -15.84 16.90 0.53
N PHE A 9 -16.06 15.66 0.09
CA PHE A 9 -15.80 14.49 0.91
C PHE A 9 -14.29 14.25 0.91
N MET A 10 -13.56 14.99 1.73
CA MET A 10 -12.24 14.58 2.18
C MET A 10 -12.46 13.60 3.33
N PHE A 11 -12.19 12.30 3.08
CA PHE A 11 -11.96 11.22 4.05
C PHE A 11 -12.65 11.37 5.41
N THR A 12 -13.93 11.12 5.51
CA THR A 12 -14.58 10.95 6.81
C THR A 12 -14.54 9.47 7.21
N LEU A 13 -13.36 8.99 7.63
CA LEU A 13 -13.28 7.71 8.30
C LEU A 13 -14.00 7.85 9.64
N SER A 14 -15.04 7.05 9.86
CA SER A 14 -15.70 6.98 11.17
C SER A 14 -14.70 6.49 12.22
N VAL A 15 -14.72 7.11 13.40
CA VAL A 15 -13.89 6.68 14.52
C VAL A 15 -14.62 5.56 15.27
N CYS A 16 -13.86 4.59 15.79
CA CYS A 16 -14.37 3.48 16.58
C CYS A 16 -15.22 3.95 17.79
N ALA A 17 -16.47 3.48 17.88
CA ALA A 17 -17.40 3.86 18.95
C ALA A 17 -16.94 3.42 20.36
N ALA A 18 -15.97 2.50 20.47
CA ALA A 18 -15.33 2.16 21.75
C ALA A 18 -14.32 3.21 22.25
N GLY A 19 -14.16 4.34 21.51
CA GLY A 19 -13.33 5.47 21.94
C GLY A 19 -11.82 5.27 21.85
N CYS A 20 -11.33 4.25 21.15
CA CYS A 20 -9.89 3.96 21.03
C CYS A 20 -9.13 4.80 19.99
N GLY A 21 -9.81 5.71 19.28
CA GLY A 21 -9.23 6.57 18.25
C GLY A 21 -8.91 5.90 16.91
N ARG A 22 -9.06 4.57 16.78
CA ARG A 22 -8.83 3.85 15.52
C ARG A 22 -9.98 4.04 14.53
N PRO A 23 -9.75 3.98 13.22
CA PRO A 23 -10.83 4.00 12.24
C PRO A 23 -11.75 2.79 12.43
N ALA A 24 -13.04 3.00 12.33
CA ALA A 24 -14.02 1.93 12.28
C ALA A 24 -13.96 1.21 10.94
N ILE A 25 -14.29 -0.08 10.92
CA ILE A 25 -14.43 -0.86 9.70
C ILE A 25 -15.65 -0.37 8.91
N THR A 26 -15.55 -0.29 7.60
CA THR A 26 -16.70 0.07 6.75
C THR A 26 -17.89 -0.86 7.00
N GLY A 27 -19.05 -0.26 7.29
CA GLY A 27 -20.28 -0.97 7.63
C GLY A 27 -20.34 -1.46 9.07
N SER A 28 -19.41 -1.01 9.93
CA SER A 28 -19.40 -1.23 11.39
C SER A 28 -19.19 0.10 12.11
N THR A 29 -19.56 0.16 13.39
CA THR A 29 -19.19 1.26 14.28
C THR A 29 -17.89 0.99 15.05
N LEU A 30 -17.31 -0.20 14.90
CA LEU A 30 -16.15 -0.67 15.65
C LEU A 30 -14.94 -0.87 14.73
N CYS A 31 -13.73 -0.74 15.27
CA CYS A 31 -12.50 -1.12 14.61
C CYS A 31 -12.23 -2.62 14.73
N ALA A 32 -11.26 -3.16 14.00
CA ALA A 32 -10.94 -4.59 13.99
C ALA A 32 -10.65 -5.18 15.40
N ILE A 33 -10.06 -4.39 16.31
CA ILE A 33 -9.75 -4.85 17.67
C ILE A 33 -11.00 -4.93 18.55
N HIS A 34 -12.00 -4.07 18.34
CA HIS A 34 -13.22 -4.02 19.12
C HIS A 34 -14.40 -4.71 18.44
N SER A 35 -14.22 -5.19 17.22
CA SER A 35 -15.21 -6.04 16.55
C SER A 35 -15.36 -7.36 17.30
N ALA A 36 -16.58 -7.83 17.44
CA ALA A 36 -16.87 -9.13 18.03
C ALA A 36 -16.41 -10.30 17.11
N ASP A 37 -16.36 -10.04 15.79
CA ASP A 37 -15.93 -11.01 14.77
C ASP A 37 -15.29 -10.27 13.60
N SER A 38 -13.98 -10.01 13.71
CA SER A 38 -13.23 -9.34 12.66
C SER A 38 -13.06 -10.20 11.40
N ALA A 39 -13.15 -11.52 11.51
CA ALA A 39 -13.12 -12.43 10.37
C ALA A 39 -14.41 -12.32 9.54
N ALA A 40 -15.57 -12.26 10.18
CA ALA A 40 -16.83 -11.99 9.49
C ALA A 40 -16.85 -10.60 8.84
N ASP A 41 -16.24 -9.59 9.46
CA ASP A 41 -16.08 -8.26 8.86
C ASP A 41 -15.18 -8.29 7.62
N ALA A 42 -14.07 -9.03 7.66
CA ALA A 42 -13.18 -9.22 6.51
C ALA A 42 -13.89 -9.95 5.37
N GLN A 43 -14.63 -11.01 5.66
CA GLN A 43 -15.42 -11.74 4.66
C GLN A 43 -16.47 -10.84 4.02
N ARG A 44 -17.22 -10.09 4.82
CA ARG A 44 -18.25 -9.15 4.33
C ARG A 44 -17.65 -8.09 3.41
N LEU A 45 -16.47 -7.56 3.73
CA LEU A 45 -15.78 -6.61 2.86
C LEU A 45 -15.24 -7.26 1.59
N SER A 46 -14.73 -8.48 1.67
CA SER A 46 -14.30 -9.27 0.51
C SER A 46 -15.47 -9.50 -0.47
N ASP A 47 -16.64 -9.89 0.05
CA ASP A 47 -17.86 -10.07 -0.75
C ASP A 47 -18.33 -8.75 -1.37
N TYR A 48 -18.25 -7.65 -0.61
CA TYR A 48 -18.57 -6.32 -1.12
C TYR A 48 -17.65 -5.91 -2.26
N ILE A 49 -16.35 -6.16 -2.12
CA ILE A 49 -15.32 -5.86 -3.12
C ILE A 49 -15.50 -6.73 -4.37
N ALA A 50 -15.74 -8.02 -4.19
CA ALA A 50 -15.90 -8.99 -5.30
C ALA A 50 -17.02 -8.60 -6.28
N GLN A 51 -18.04 -7.91 -5.82
CA GLN A 51 -19.21 -7.50 -6.61
C GLN A 51 -19.04 -6.14 -7.30
N ARG A 52 -17.88 -5.47 -7.16
CA ARG A 52 -17.69 -4.10 -7.64
C ARG A 52 -16.37 -3.93 -8.38
N THR A 53 -16.39 -3.06 -9.36
CA THR A 53 -15.17 -2.62 -10.06
C THR A 53 -14.60 -1.32 -9.49
N LEU A 54 -15.43 -0.52 -8.81
CA LEU A 54 -15.03 0.74 -8.19
C LEU A 54 -15.38 0.74 -6.70
N ILE A 55 -14.34 0.86 -5.89
CA ILE A 55 -14.41 0.87 -4.42
C ILE A 55 -13.85 2.21 -3.95
N ARG A 56 -14.58 2.94 -3.13
CA ARG A 56 -14.18 4.25 -2.63
C ARG A 56 -14.35 4.35 -1.12
N ASP A 57 -13.39 5.04 -0.49
CA ASP A 57 -13.46 5.47 0.90
C ASP A 57 -13.80 4.36 1.89
N ILE A 58 -13.40 3.09 1.59
CA ILE A 58 -13.57 2.00 2.56
C ILE A 58 -12.45 2.03 3.59
N SER A 59 -12.78 1.59 4.80
CA SER A 59 -11.83 1.25 5.85
C SER A 59 -11.87 -0.25 6.14
N ALA A 60 -10.74 -0.90 5.87
CA ALA A 60 -10.45 -2.28 6.24
C ALA A 60 -9.27 -2.35 7.22
N ALA A 61 -9.03 -1.23 7.95
CA ALA A 61 -7.88 -1.10 8.83
C ALA A 61 -7.83 -2.18 9.90
N GLY A 62 -6.68 -2.86 9.99
CA GLY A 62 -6.43 -3.91 10.97
C GLY A 62 -7.13 -5.24 10.68
N LEU A 63 -7.82 -5.40 9.56
CA LEU A 63 -8.42 -6.66 9.16
C LEU A 63 -7.41 -7.64 8.58
N HIS A 64 -7.76 -8.92 8.59
CA HIS A 64 -6.96 -9.99 8.01
C HIS A 64 -7.64 -10.58 6.77
N PHE A 65 -6.90 -10.66 5.66
CA PHE A 65 -7.33 -11.23 4.38
C PHE A 65 -6.36 -12.33 3.95
N GLU A 66 -6.89 -13.48 3.60
CA GLU A 66 -6.12 -14.62 3.12
C GLU A 66 -6.70 -15.14 1.82
N GLY A 67 -5.88 -15.25 0.76
CA GLY A 67 -6.27 -15.76 -0.55
C GLY A 67 -7.34 -14.94 -1.28
N VAL A 68 -7.53 -13.67 -0.91
CA VAL A 68 -8.57 -12.81 -1.49
C VAL A 68 -8.08 -12.18 -2.80
N ASP A 69 -8.94 -12.17 -3.81
CA ASP A 69 -8.69 -11.52 -5.10
C ASP A 69 -9.20 -10.06 -5.11
N PHE A 70 -8.26 -9.12 -5.01
CA PHE A 70 -8.46 -7.68 -5.16
C PHE A 70 -8.15 -7.17 -6.58
N SER A 71 -7.83 -8.03 -7.53
CA SER A 71 -7.32 -7.68 -8.86
C SER A 71 -8.34 -6.93 -9.71
N ARG A 72 -7.81 -6.12 -10.67
CA ARG A 72 -8.58 -5.48 -11.75
C ARG A 72 -9.72 -4.59 -11.26
N ARG A 73 -9.57 -3.99 -10.10
CA ARG A 73 -10.54 -3.08 -9.49
C ARG A 73 -9.89 -1.73 -9.21
N HIS A 74 -10.71 -0.71 -9.03
CA HIS A 74 -10.28 0.64 -8.68
C HIS A 74 -10.59 0.90 -7.20
N TYR A 75 -9.56 1.29 -6.45
CA TYR A 75 -9.63 1.60 -5.02
C TYR A 75 -9.18 3.04 -4.80
N ASP A 76 -10.13 3.94 -4.65
CA ASP A 76 -9.83 5.36 -4.41
C ASP A 76 -9.96 5.66 -2.91
N GLY A 77 -8.90 6.18 -2.29
CA GLY A 77 -8.91 6.61 -0.89
C GLY A 77 -9.21 5.52 0.12
N CYS A 78 -8.86 4.28 -0.18
CA CYS A 78 -9.13 3.14 0.71
C CYS A 78 -8.09 3.03 1.81
N ASN A 79 -8.54 2.72 3.03
CA ASN A 79 -7.70 2.55 4.21
C ASN A 79 -7.52 1.08 4.57
N PHE A 80 -6.32 0.57 4.34
CA PHE A 80 -5.84 -0.77 4.70
C PHE A 80 -4.75 -0.74 5.77
N SER A 81 -4.63 0.38 6.51
CA SER A 81 -3.56 0.55 7.52
C SER A 81 -3.60 -0.53 8.59
N GLY A 82 -2.45 -1.14 8.87
CA GLY A 82 -2.33 -2.23 9.83
C GLY A 82 -3.06 -3.52 9.46
N ALA A 83 -3.63 -3.61 8.26
CA ALA A 83 -4.23 -4.86 7.80
C ALA A 83 -3.17 -5.91 7.46
N THR A 84 -3.57 -7.17 7.50
CA THR A 84 -2.72 -8.30 7.10
C THR A 84 -3.29 -8.92 5.82
N PHE A 85 -2.41 -9.14 4.83
CA PHE A 85 -2.73 -9.79 3.57
C PHE A 85 -1.78 -10.97 3.38
N SER A 86 -2.32 -12.14 3.21
CA SER A 86 -1.58 -13.36 2.93
C SER A 86 -2.09 -14.01 1.65
N MET A 87 -1.18 -14.25 0.68
CA MET A 87 -1.51 -14.87 -0.62
C MET A 87 -2.64 -14.13 -1.37
N CYS A 88 -2.70 -12.81 -1.23
CA CYS A 88 -3.72 -11.98 -1.88
C CYS A 88 -3.26 -11.49 -3.25
N LEU A 89 -4.20 -11.33 -4.18
CA LEU A 89 -3.94 -10.86 -5.53
C LEU A 89 -4.41 -9.41 -5.69
N PHE A 90 -3.50 -8.54 -6.13
CA PHE A 90 -3.75 -7.15 -6.50
C PHE A 90 -3.36 -6.85 -7.96
N THR A 91 -3.22 -7.91 -8.75
CA THR A 91 -2.75 -7.83 -10.15
C THR A 91 -3.64 -6.91 -10.97
N SER A 92 -3.03 -5.92 -11.63
CA SER A 92 -3.72 -4.91 -12.43
C SER A 92 -4.77 -4.11 -11.64
N ALA A 93 -4.67 -4.03 -10.31
CA ALA A 93 -5.51 -3.15 -9.52
C ALA A 93 -5.04 -1.69 -9.63
N VAL A 94 -5.98 -0.76 -9.61
CA VAL A 94 -5.71 0.68 -9.53
C VAL A 94 -6.00 1.13 -8.10
N MET A 95 -4.96 1.53 -7.35
CA MET A 95 -5.06 1.86 -5.92
C MET A 95 -4.42 3.22 -5.66
N ARG A 96 -5.10 4.28 -6.08
CA ARG A 96 -4.60 5.64 -5.89
C ARG A 96 -5.00 6.20 -4.53
N MET A 97 -4.03 6.86 -3.87
CA MET A 97 -4.23 7.42 -2.53
C MET A 97 -4.75 6.38 -1.52
N ALA A 98 -4.31 5.13 -1.65
CA ALA A 98 -4.60 4.07 -0.70
C ALA A 98 -3.57 4.06 0.45
N PHE A 99 -4.00 3.67 1.63
CA PHE A 99 -3.17 3.63 2.83
C PHE A 99 -2.94 2.18 3.26
N PHE A 100 -1.70 1.72 3.18
CA PHE A 100 -1.21 0.44 3.69
C PHE A 100 -0.18 0.63 4.80
N ASP A 101 -0.23 1.79 5.50
CA ASP A 101 0.73 2.07 6.56
C ASP A 101 0.68 1.00 7.63
N PHE A 102 1.85 0.48 8.03
CA PHE A 102 2.00 -0.61 9.00
C PHE A 102 1.26 -1.90 8.63
N ALA A 103 0.84 -2.09 7.38
CA ALA A 103 0.26 -3.34 6.93
C ALA A 103 1.32 -4.46 6.86
N THR A 104 0.86 -5.70 6.96
CA THR A 104 1.67 -6.89 6.70
C THR A 104 1.21 -7.52 5.39
N LEU A 105 2.11 -7.63 4.43
CA LEU A 105 1.89 -8.23 3.12
C LEU A 105 2.81 -9.44 2.99
N SER A 106 2.26 -10.64 2.80
CA SER A 106 3.01 -11.88 2.65
C SER A 106 2.53 -12.66 1.44
N SER A 107 3.45 -13.00 0.53
CA SER A 107 3.15 -13.77 -0.71
C SER A 107 2.03 -13.13 -1.54
N CYS A 108 2.04 -11.77 -1.64
CA CYS A 108 1.03 -11.02 -2.39
C CYS A 108 1.53 -10.63 -3.78
N ASP A 109 0.60 -10.61 -4.75
CA ASP A 109 0.91 -10.24 -6.13
C ASP A 109 0.29 -8.89 -6.50
N PHE A 110 1.15 -7.87 -6.68
CA PHE A 110 0.82 -6.53 -7.16
C PHE A 110 1.24 -6.29 -8.61
N SER A 111 1.53 -7.34 -9.39
CA SER A 111 2.04 -7.19 -10.75
C SER A 111 1.11 -6.35 -11.62
N ASN A 112 1.72 -5.43 -12.40
CA ASN A 112 1.03 -4.53 -13.31
C ASN A 112 -0.04 -3.64 -12.63
N SER A 113 0.07 -3.38 -11.32
CA SER A 113 -0.85 -2.52 -10.59
C SER A 113 -0.45 -1.03 -10.70
N ASP A 114 -1.44 -0.14 -10.56
CA ASP A 114 -1.24 1.31 -10.42
C ASP A 114 -1.52 1.69 -8.96
N VAL A 115 -0.44 1.98 -8.19
CA VAL A 115 -0.52 2.26 -6.73
C VAL A 115 -0.06 3.70 -6.43
N GLN A 116 -0.21 4.59 -7.39
CA GLN A 116 0.32 5.95 -7.30
C GLN A 116 -0.24 6.74 -6.11
N PHE A 117 0.62 7.60 -5.54
CA PHE A 117 0.30 8.50 -4.44
C PHE A 117 -0.18 7.81 -3.16
N SER A 118 0.15 6.54 -3.00
CA SER A 118 -0.25 5.72 -1.85
C SER A 118 0.83 5.67 -0.78
N SER A 119 0.48 5.18 0.40
CA SER A 119 1.41 5.00 1.50
C SER A 119 1.49 3.53 1.94
N MET A 120 2.72 3.03 2.07
CA MET A 120 3.09 1.75 2.66
C MET A 120 4.14 1.98 3.76
N ALA A 121 4.08 3.15 4.44
CA ALA A 121 5.05 3.51 5.48
C ALA A 121 5.00 2.52 6.65
N GLY A 122 6.16 2.04 7.08
CA GLY A 122 6.28 1.07 8.16
C GLY A 122 5.67 -0.30 7.85
N ALA A 123 5.28 -0.56 6.60
CA ALA A 123 4.73 -1.88 6.22
C ALA A 123 5.80 -2.97 6.29
N THR A 124 5.35 -4.19 6.57
CA THR A 124 6.15 -5.40 6.42
C THR A 124 5.73 -6.11 5.14
N ILE A 125 6.66 -6.21 4.18
CA ILE A 125 6.43 -6.75 2.84
C ILE A 125 7.39 -7.93 2.66
N ARG A 126 6.86 -9.13 2.49
CA ARG A 126 7.64 -10.35 2.34
C ARG A 126 7.13 -11.22 1.21
N ASP A 127 8.03 -11.73 0.39
CA ASP A 127 7.71 -12.66 -0.70
C ASP A 127 6.60 -12.09 -1.62
N CYS A 128 6.71 -10.78 -1.93
CA CYS A 128 5.74 -10.07 -2.75
C CYS A 128 6.33 -9.69 -4.11
N THR A 129 5.47 -9.63 -5.13
CA THR A 129 5.85 -9.10 -6.45
C THR A 129 5.12 -7.81 -6.76
N PHE A 130 5.88 -6.81 -7.25
CA PHE A 130 5.39 -5.55 -7.81
C PHE A 130 5.80 -5.41 -9.28
N GLU A 131 6.13 -6.51 -9.94
CA GLU A 131 6.65 -6.48 -11.30
C GLU A 131 5.75 -5.72 -12.27
N GLY A 132 6.35 -4.81 -13.05
CA GLY A 132 5.64 -4.02 -14.05
C GLY A 132 4.66 -2.99 -13.50
N SER A 133 4.71 -2.66 -12.20
CA SER A 133 3.75 -1.77 -11.55
C SER A 133 4.13 -0.30 -11.66
N GLU A 134 3.13 0.59 -11.60
CA GLU A 134 3.29 2.04 -11.44
C GLU A 134 3.21 2.42 -9.96
N LEU A 135 4.37 2.62 -9.34
CA LEU A 135 4.52 2.99 -7.92
C LEU A 135 4.97 4.46 -7.77
N ILE A 136 4.45 5.34 -8.63
CA ILE A 136 4.85 6.75 -8.67
C ILE A 136 4.45 7.47 -7.37
N SER A 137 5.41 8.12 -6.73
CA SER A 137 5.21 8.89 -5.49
C SER A 137 4.63 8.05 -4.33
N VAL A 138 4.98 6.77 -4.25
CA VAL A 138 4.61 5.90 -3.13
C VAL A 138 5.58 6.10 -1.96
N ASN A 139 5.06 6.08 -0.75
CA ASN A 139 5.84 6.16 0.47
C ASN A 139 6.07 4.78 1.09
N PHE A 140 7.32 4.27 1.04
CA PHE A 140 7.80 3.06 1.73
C PHE A 140 8.70 3.39 2.92
N GLY A 141 8.63 4.62 3.45
CA GLY A 141 9.48 5.05 4.56
C GLY A 141 9.37 4.13 5.78
N GLY A 142 10.50 3.67 6.31
CA GLY A 142 10.54 2.76 7.46
C GLY A 142 10.02 1.34 7.19
N ALA A 143 9.69 0.98 5.96
CA ALA A 143 9.21 -0.36 5.63
C ALA A 143 10.29 -1.45 5.79
N LEU A 144 9.87 -2.65 6.16
CA LEU A 144 10.67 -3.87 6.10
C LEU A 144 10.29 -4.64 4.84
N ILE A 145 11.19 -4.74 3.88
CA ILE A 145 10.96 -5.39 2.58
C ILE A 145 11.95 -6.53 2.42
N THR A 146 11.47 -7.75 2.27
CA THR A 146 12.33 -8.92 2.13
C THR A 146 11.82 -9.88 1.08
N ASP A 147 12.76 -10.56 0.40
CA ASP A 147 12.45 -11.66 -0.50
C ASP A 147 11.44 -11.28 -1.60
N SER A 148 11.50 -10.03 -2.09
CA SER A 148 10.47 -9.43 -2.95
C SER A 148 11.05 -8.94 -4.29
N THR A 149 10.20 -8.63 -5.26
CA THR A 149 10.66 -8.08 -6.55
C THR A 149 9.89 -6.83 -6.95
N PHE A 150 10.65 -5.84 -7.43
CA PHE A 150 10.17 -4.59 -8.04
C PHE A 150 10.61 -4.46 -9.50
N ASN A 151 10.94 -5.55 -10.18
CA ASN A 151 11.47 -5.49 -11.54
C ASN A 151 10.49 -4.81 -12.51
N ASN A 152 11.03 -4.07 -13.48
CA ASN A 152 10.26 -3.35 -14.48
C ASN A 152 9.25 -2.32 -13.90
N THR A 153 9.50 -1.77 -12.71
CA THR A 153 8.58 -0.90 -11.97
C THR A 153 8.90 0.57 -12.19
N ASP A 154 7.88 1.41 -12.35
CA ASP A 154 8.06 2.87 -12.28
C ASP A 154 7.98 3.35 -10.82
N LEU A 155 9.15 3.68 -10.26
CA LEU A 155 9.31 4.19 -8.89
C LEU A 155 9.57 5.70 -8.84
N TYR A 156 9.23 6.43 -9.93
CA TYR A 156 9.46 7.87 -9.98
C TYR A 156 9.00 8.59 -8.70
N ASN A 157 9.91 9.35 -8.08
CA ASN A 157 9.63 10.16 -6.88
C ASN A 157 9.17 9.36 -5.65
N SER A 158 9.35 8.03 -5.60
CA SER A 158 8.99 7.21 -4.44
C SER A 158 10.04 7.26 -3.35
N ARG A 159 9.68 6.93 -2.12
CA ARG A 159 10.54 7.10 -0.94
C ARG A 159 10.67 5.80 -0.16
N PHE A 160 11.94 5.39 0.05
CA PHE A 160 12.35 4.27 0.89
C PHE A 160 13.19 4.73 2.10
N ILE A 161 13.02 6.00 2.52
CA ILE A 161 13.80 6.59 3.61
C ILE A 161 13.67 5.75 4.88
N ASP A 162 14.80 5.44 5.53
CA ASP A 162 14.88 4.60 6.74
C ASP A 162 14.30 3.18 6.56
N ALA A 163 14.03 2.71 5.33
CA ALA A 163 13.58 1.34 5.07
C ALA A 163 14.70 0.32 5.29
N ASN A 164 14.32 -0.92 5.54
CA ASN A 164 15.23 -2.07 5.59
C ASN A 164 14.85 -3.04 4.49
N ILE A 165 15.73 -3.23 3.50
CA ILE A 165 15.48 -4.00 2.28
C ILE A 165 16.52 -5.11 2.17
N ALA A 166 16.07 -6.35 2.05
CA ALA A 166 16.95 -7.49 1.90
C ALA A 166 16.45 -8.50 0.85
N ARG A 167 17.37 -9.10 0.09
CA ARG A 167 17.06 -10.12 -0.94
C ARG A 167 15.91 -9.69 -1.86
N THR A 168 16.04 -8.47 -2.38
CA THR A 168 14.97 -7.82 -3.15
C THR A 168 15.56 -7.20 -4.41
N ASP A 169 14.92 -7.44 -5.56
CA ASP A 169 15.37 -6.97 -6.86
C ASP A 169 14.62 -5.72 -7.33
N PHE A 170 15.38 -4.77 -7.89
CA PHE A 170 14.93 -3.55 -8.55
C PHE A 170 15.53 -3.48 -9.96
N ILE A 171 15.33 -4.52 -10.76
CA ILE A 171 15.94 -4.66 -12.09
C ILE A 171 15.07 -3.92 -13.12
N ASP A 172 15.71 -3.13 -14.00
CA ASP A 172 15.04 -2.39 -15.09
C ASP A 172 13.93 -1.43 -14.58
N CYS A 173 14.20 -0.74 -13.45
CA CYS A 173 13.28 0.20 -12.83
C CYS A 173 13.55 1.65 -13.25
N ASN A 174 12.50 2.47 -13.32
CA ASN A 174 12.62 3.91 -13.32
C ASN A 174 12.78 4.41 -11.87
N LEU A 175 14.03 4.75 -11.49
CA LEU A 175 14.38 5.24 -10.16
C LEU A 175 14.54 6.76 -10.10
N LYS A 176 14.11 7.49 -11.13
CA LYS A 176 14.28 8.95 -11.17
C LYS A 176 13.60 9.60 -9.96
N ARG A 177 14.37 10.39 -9.19
CA ARG A 177 13.97 11.01 -7.93
C ARG A 177 13.54 10.04 -6.83
N THR A 178 13.75 8.74 -6.99
CA THR A 178 13.51 7.78 -5.90
C THR A 178 14.49 8.02 -4.78
N ASN A 179 14.01 8.05 -3.54
CA ASN A 179 14.81 8.40 -2.37
C ASN A 179 15.09 7.19 -1.49
N PHE A 180 16.37 6.78 -1.41
CA PHE A 180 16.87 5.67 -0.59
C PHE A 180 17.74 6.17 0.59
N LEU A 181 17.56 7.40 1.05
CA LEU A 181 18.34 7.92 2.18
C LEU A 181 18.16 7.05 3.42
N LYS A 182 19.28 6.75 4.11
CA LYS A 182 19.32 5.93 5.33
C LYS A 182 18.73 4.53 5.18
N THR A 183 18.50 4.05 3.97
CA THR A 183 18.02 2.70 3.70
C THR A 183 19.12 1.68 3.99
N ARG A 184 18.80 0.64 4.78
CA ARG A 184 19.66 -0.54 4.89
C ARG A 184 19.36 -1.45 3.72
N ARG A 185 20.42 -1.94 3.04
CA ARG A 185 20.32 -2.69 1.79
C ARG A 185 21.23 -3.91 1.88
N GLU A 186 20.65 -5.10 1.76
CA GLU A 186 21.36 -6.37 1.82
C GLU A 186 20.91 -7.28 0.67
N GLU A 187 21.85 -7.78 -0.14
CA GLU A 187 21.55 -8.67 -1.28
C GLU A 187 20.47 -8.09 -2.21
N ILE A 188 20.65 -6.83 -2.67
CA ILE A 188 19.72 -6.17 -3.60
C ILE A 188 20.39 -5.94 -4.96
N SER A 189 19.59 -5.92 -6.02
CA SER A 189 20.04 -5.65 -7.38
C SER A 189 19.32 -4.44 -7.97
N PHE A 190 20.09 -3.51 -8.55
CA PHE A 190 19.59 -2.39 -9.36
C PHE A 190 20.02 -2.51 -10.83
N LYS A 191 20.26 -3.74 -11.28
CA LYS A 191 20.75 -3.98 -12.64
C LYS A 191 19.80 -3.34 -13.68
N TYR A 192 20.37 -2.62 -14.65
CA TYR A 192 19.67 -1.93 -15.73
C TYR A 192 18.77 -0.74 -15.30
N SER A 193 18.72 -0.39 -14.02
CA SER A 193 17.95 0.75 -13.51
C SER A 193 18.77 2.03 -13.56
N ASN A 194 18.11 3.20 -13.69
CA ASN A 194 18.74 4.51 -13.77
C ASN A 194 19.17 5.07 -12.39
N THR A 195 20.06 4.36 -11.72
CA THR A 195 20.53 4.67 -10.36
C THR A 195 21.14 6.07 -10.20
N ALA A 196 21.74 6.62 -11.27
CA ALA A 196 22.30 7.97 -11.24
C ALA A 196 21.26 9.09 -11.00
N GLU A 197 19.99 8.79 -11.22
CA GLU A 197 18.88 9.73 -11.01
C GLU A 197 18.16 9.52 -9.65
N ALA A 198 18.60 8.52 -8.87
CA ALA A 198 18.10 8.22 -7.54
C ALA A 198 18.94 8.88 -6.44
N ILE A 199 18.38 9.03 -5.25
CA ILE A 199 19.03 9.66 -4.09
C ILE A 199 19.41 8.57 -3.09
N PHE A 200 20.69 8.27 -2.94
CA PHE A 200 21.22 7.28 -1.99
C PHE A 200 21.93 7.91 -0.79
N GLU A 201 22.52 9.09 -0.97
CA GLU A 201 23.29 9.81 0.04
C GLU A 201 22.90 11.30 0.00
N MET A 202 23.03 12.00 1.12
CA MET A 202 22.94 13.46 1.09
C MET A 202 24.21 13.99 0.39
N GLU A 203 24.07 14.86 -0.61
CA GLU A 203 25.20 15.56 -1.14
C GLU A 203 25.87 16.30 0.03
N GLY A 204 27.14 15.94 0.31
CA GLY A 204 27.89 16.56 1.38
C GLY A 204 28.01 18.05 1.11
N THR A 205 27.55 18.88 2.04
CA THR A 205 27.96 20.29 2.10
C THR A 205 29.46 20.31 2.40
N GLY A 206 30.28 20.33 1.29
CA GLY A 206 31.69 20.60 1.36
C GLY A 206 31.97 22.08 1.74
#